data_294d53ca1bacd5b09034247112419906
#
_entry.id   294d53ca1bacd5b09034247112419906
#
_cell.length_a   1.000
_cell.length_b   1.000
_cell.length_c   1.000
_cell.angle_alpha   90.00
_cell.angle_beta   90.00
_cell.angle_gamma   90.00
#
_symmetry.space_group_name_H-M   'P 1'
#
loop_
_entity.id
_entity.type
_entity.pdbx_description
1 polymer ?
#
loop_
_entity_poly.entity_id
_entity_poly.type
_entity_poly.pdbx_seq_one_letter_code
_entity_poly.pdbx_strand_id
1 'polypeptide(L)'
;MSKFNSYAKKLDEQAKAAFKAYRDAEAAYKKAEQRAKEYPQRNGFVDANYAAKSARAQADFLEAKQAYETARRTFRESDTQFNAMRRELAAAIDDAYSADPAQLDGNTLELLKSGILTASEYTKLLEQAKAANNATMVRMIGKYAGDAAKARGESHGMNDREATALRLAEYNSRSYTGGDRLEAFDNMVNLYHRCTNNPAMIDHWDEFTAETVENF
;
A
#
# COMPACT_ATOMS: atom_id res chain seq x y z
N MET A 1 18.77 1.86 7.22
CA MET A 1 17.30 1.64 7.07
C MET A 1 16.64 2.99 6.81
N SER A 2 15.76 3.10 5.83
CA SER A 2 14.98 4.32 5.56
C SER A 2 14.10 4.66 6.76
N LYS A 3 13.98 5.95 7.10
CA LYS A 3 13.09 6.41 8.19
C LYS A 3 11.61 6.11 7.91
N PHE A 4 11.27 5.69 6.69
CA PHE A 4 9.91 5.36 6.28
C PHE A 4 9.56 3.88 6.36
N ASN A 5 10.54 2.98 6.54
CA ASN A 5 10.31 1.53 6.61
C ASN A 5 9.30 1.11 7.70
N SER A 6 9.16 1.92 8.74
CA SER A 6 8.19 1.67 9.81
C SER A 6 6.74 1.67 9.32
N TYR A 7 6.43 2.43 8.26
CA TYR A 7 5.06 2.51 7.72
C TYR A 7 4.67 1.24 6.98
N ALA A 8 5.56 0.71 6.12
CA ALA A 8 5.32 -0.55 5.44
C ALA A 8 5.22 -1.72 6.42
N LYS A 9 6.12 -1.78 7.41
CA LYS A 9 6.07 -2.79 8.48
C LYS A 9 4.77 -2.74 9.27
N LYS A 10 4.34 -1.54 9.68
CA LYS A 10 3.09 -1.35 10.41
C LYS A 10 1.88 -1.78 9.60
N LEU A 11 1.84 -1.49 8.28
CA LEU A 11 0.80 -1.95 7.39
C LEU A 11 0.81 -3.48 7.29
N ASP A 12 1.98 -4.09 7.07
CA ASP A 12 2.15 -5.54 6.97
C ASP A 12 1.68 -6.25 8.25
N GLU A 13 2.09 -5.75 9.42
CA GLU A 13 1.67 -6.30 10.72
C GLU A 13 0.16 -6.21 10.92
N GLN A 14 -0.46 -5.08 10.56
CA GLN A 14 -1.92 -4.90 10.66
C GLN A 14 -2.66 -5.80 9.68
N ALA A 15 -2.17 -5.94 8.45
CA ALA A 15 -2.74 -6.84 7.46
C ALA A 15 -2.69 -8.30 7.95
N LYS A 16 -1.54 -8.76 8.42
CA LYS A 16 -1.36 -10.13 8.97
C LYS A 16 -2.23 -10.39 10.19
N ALA A 17 -2.37 -9.40 11.07
CA ALA A 17 -3.27 -9.51 12.23
C ALA A 17 -4.74 -9.67 11.79
N ALA A 18 -5.19 -8.89 10.80
CA ALA A 18 -6.54 -8.98 10.25
C ALA A 18 -6.78 -10.31 9.53
N PHE A 19 -5.79 -10.80 8.75
CA PHE A 19 -5.85 -12.11 8.09
C PHE A 19 -5.99 -13.25 9.10
N LYS A 20 -5.16 -13.21 10.15
CA LYS A 20 -5.21 -14.21 11.22
C LYS A 20 -6.56 -14.21 11.92
N ALA A 21 -7.06 -13.05 12.32
CA ALA A 21 -8.36 -12.93 12.99
C ALA A 21 -9.50 -13.46 12.11
N TYR A 22 -9.49 -13.14 10.82
CA TYR A 22 -10.46 -13.66 9.86
C TYR A 22 -10.40 -15.19 9.72
N ARG A 23 -9.20 -15.76 9.54
CA ARG A 23 -9.00 -17.22 9.39
C ARG A 23 -9.36 -17.98 10.64
N ASP A 24 -8.96 -17.49 11.82
CA ASP A 24 -9.28 -18.10 13.11
C ASP A 24 -10.82 -18.15 13.34
N ALA A 25 -11.51 -17.03 13.04
CA ALA A 25 -12.95 -16.95 13.15
C ALA A 25 -13.68 -17.84 12.13
N GLU A 26 -13.18 -17.92 10.88
CA GLU A 26 -13.72 -18.82 9.84
C GLU A 26 -13.59 -20.30 10.25
N ALA A 27 -12.43 -20.68 10.78
CA ALA A 27 -12.19 -22.05 11.24
C ALA A 27 -13.09 -22.41 12.45
N ALA A 28 -13.24 -21.50 13.41
CA ALA A 28 -14.13 -21.66 14.56
C ALA A 28 -15.60 -21.82 14.11
N TYR A 29 -16.04 -20.97 13.18
CA TYR A 29 -17.38 -21.04 12.60
C TYR A 29 -17.65 -22.39 11.91
N LYS A 30 -16.76 -22.85 11.04
CA LYS A 30 -16.89 -24.14 10.33
C LYS A 30 -16.96 -25.31 11.31
N LYS A 31 -16.14 -25.30 12.36
CA LYS A 31 -16.16 -26.33 13.43
C LYS A 31 -17.45 -26.33 14.22
N ALA A 32 -17.94 -25.13 14.59
CA ALA A 32 -19.20 -25.01 15.33
C ALA A 32 -20.40 -25.39 14.46
N GLU A 33 -20.41 -25.05 13.17
CA GLU A 33 -21.43 -25.45 12.20
C GLU A 33 -21.52 -26.99 12.07
N GLN A 34 -20.36 -27.64 11.94
CA GLN A 34 -20.32 -29.11 11.88
C GLN A 34 -20.89 -29.73 13.14
N ARG A 35 -20.53 -29.22 14.32
CA ARG A 35 -21.03 -29.72 15.59
C ARG A 35 -22.53 -29.49 15.77
N ALA A 36 -23.06 -28.36 15.30
CA ALA A 36 -24.52 -28.13 15.30
C ALA A 36 -25.26 -29.07 14.35
N LYS A 37 -24.64 -29.49 13.24
CA LYS A 37 -25.18 -30.53 12.33
C LYS A 37 -25.17 -31.94 12.96
N GLU A 38 -24.17 -32.25 13.79
CA GLU A 38 -24.10 -33.53 14.54
C GLU A 38 -25.16 -33.61 15.64
N TYR A 39 -25.51 -32.46 16.24
CA TYR A 39 -26.51 -32.40 17.33
C TYR A 39 -27.67 -31.46 16.96
N PRO A 40 -28.48 -31.79 15.91
CA PRO A 40 -29.61 -30.96 15.54
C PRO A 40 -30.68 -30.92 16.63
N GLN A 41 -31.43 -29.82 16.67
CA GLN A 41 -32.63 -29.76 17.50
C GLN A 41 -33.64 -30.80 17.02
N ARG A 42 -34.20 -31.60 17.95
CA ARG A 42 -35.21 -32.61 17.67
C ARG A 42 -36.53 -32.24 18.34
N ASN A 43 -37.63 -32.39 17.61
CA ASN A 43 -38.97 -32.25 18.16
C ASN A 43 -39.39 -33.56 18.79
N GLY A 44 -40.02 -33.51 19.99
CA GLY A 44 -40.49 -34.65 20.72
C GLY A 44 -39.65 -35.01 21.94
N PHE A 45 -39.88 -36.19 22.51
CA PHE A 45 -39.14 -36.66 23.67
C PHE A 45 -37.69 -36.97 23.29
N VAL A 46 -36.78 -36.30 23.96
CA VAL A 46 -35.32 -36.44 23.75
C VAL A 46 -34.66 -36.68 25.09
N ASP A 47 -33.66 -37.56 25.14
CA ASP A 47 -32.83 -37.76 26.31
C ASP A 47 -32.18 -36.42 26.76
N ALA A 48 -32.19 -36.16 28.09
CA ALA A 48 -31.72 -34.92 28.67
C ALA A 48 -30.23 -34.60 28.31
N ASN A 49 -29.40 -35.64 28.21
CA ASN A 49 -28.00 -35.49 27.80
C ASN A 49 -27.87 -35.04 26.34
N TYR A 50 -28.69 -35.59 25.44
CA TYR A 50 -28.74 -35.15 24.05
C TYR A 50 -29.29 -33.72 23.95
N ALA A 51 -30.36 -33.39 24.68
CA ALA A 51 -30.92 -32.04 24.68
C ALA A 51 -29.90 -30.98 25.12
N ALA A 52 -29.12 -31.26 26.18
CA ALA A 52 -28.05 -30.39 26.65
C ALA A 52 -26.92 -30.21 25.60
N LYS A 53 -26.52 -31.33 24.96
CA LYS A 53 -25.49 -31.26 23.89
C LYS A 53 -25.97 -30.48 22.68
N SER A 54 -27.21 -30.68 22.26
CA SER A 54 -27.82 -29.96 21.16
C SER A 54 -27.94 -28.45 21.45
N ALA A 55 -28.44 -28.09 22.64
CA ALA A 55 -28.56 -26.70 23.04
C ALA A 55 -27.18 -25.99 23.06
N ARG A 56 -26.16 -26.66 23.61
CA ARG A 56 -24.79 -26.12 23.61
C ARG A 56 -24.21 -25.97 22.19
N ALA A 57 -24.38 -26.97 21.34
CA ALA A 57 -23.89 -26.91 19.96
C ALA A 57 -24.55 -25.80 19.17
N GLN A 58 -25.84 -25.54 19.37
CA GLN A 58 -26.53 -24.40 18.73
C GLN A 58 -26.08 -23.05 19.28
N ALA A 59 -25.83 -22.92 20.59
CA ALA A 59 -25.30 -21.72 21.21
C ALA A 59 -23.88 -21.41 20.70
N ASP A 60 -23.00 -22.41 20.73
CA ASP A 60 -21.62 -22.32 20.22
C ASP A 60 -21.60 -21.88 18.72
N PHE A 61 -22.54 -22.42 17.93
CA PHE A 61 -22.68 -22.04 16.51
C PHE A 61 -23.11 -20.59 16.32
N LEU A 62 -24.08 -20.10 17.08
CA LEU A 62 -24.55 -18.71 16.97
C LEU A 62 -23.46 -17.73 17.39
N GLU A 63 -22.72 -18.05 18.47
CA GLU A 63 -21.59 -17.25 18.93
C GLU A 63 -20.46 -17.20 17.87
N ALA A 64 -20.04 -18.36 17.36
CA ALA A 64 -19.03 -18.46 16.34
C ALA A 64 -19.43 -17.77 15.03
N LYS A 65 -20.71 -17.83 14.65
CA LYS A 65 -21.26 -17.11 13.49
C LYS A 65 -21.14 -15.60 13.68
N GLN A 66 -21.53 -15.09 14.83
CA GLN A 66 -21.44 -13.65 15.13
C GLN A 66 -19.97 -13.17 15.14
N ALA A 67 -19.07 -13.97 15.74
CA ALA A 67 -17.63 -13.66 15.73
C ALA A 67 -17.06 -13.64 14.31
N TYR A 68 -17.43 -14.61 13.46
CA TYR A 68 -17.02 -14.65 12.07
C TYR A 68 -17.55 -13.46 11.26
N GLU A 69 -18.82 -13.11 11.41
CA GLU A 69 -19.39 -11.93 10.72
C GLU A 69 -18.70 -10.63 11.15
N THR A 70 -18.36 -10.53 12.43
CA THR A 70 -17.61 -9.37 12.95
C THR A 70 -16.19 -9.33 12.38
N ALA A 71 -15.46 -10.46 12.43
CA ALA A 71 -14.10 -10.53 11.85
C ALA A 71 -14.10 -10.24 10.36
N ARG A 72 -15.07 -10.75 9.61
CA ARG A 72 -15.25 -10.47 8.18
C ARG A 72 -15.53 -9.01 7.89
N ARG A 73 -16.34 -8.35 8.72
CA ARG A 73 -16.62 -6.93 8.59
C ARG A 73 -15.36 -6.11 8.86
N THR A 74 -14.67 -6.35 9.99
CA THR A 74 -13.42 -5.67 10.32
C THR A 74 -12.35 -5.87 9.24
N PHE A 75 -12.25 -7.07 8.68
CA PHE A 75 -11.36 -7.38 7.57
C PHE A 75 -11.63 -6.51 6.32
N ARG A 76 -12.90 -6.19 6.04
CA ARG A 76 -13.31 -5.38 4.89
C ARG A 76 -13.24 -3.88 5.12
N GLU A 77 -13.37 -3.44 6.37
CA GLU A 77 -13.50 -2.02 6.75
C GLU A 77 -12.16 -1.39 7.21
N SER A 78 -11.02 -1.98 6.83
CA SER A 78 -9.68 -1.48 7.23
C SER A 78 -9.27 -0.17 6.56
N ASP A 79 -10.05 0.34 5.61
CA ASP A 79 -9.76 1.52 4.81
C ASP A 79 -9.43 2.76 5.64
N THR A 80 -10.18 2.99 6.72
CA THR A 80 -9.98 4.16 7.58
C THR A 80 -8.58 4.17 8.21
N GLN A 81 -8.09 3.00 8.64
CA GLN A 81 -6.77 2.87 9.26
C GLN A 81 -5.65 3.05 8.22
N PHE A 82 -5.77 2.41 7.06
CA PHE A 82 -4.79 2.54 5.98
C PHE A 82 -4.73 3.96 5.42
N ASN A 83 -5.87 4.62 5.27
CA ASN A 83 -5.93 6.01 4.85
C ASN A 83 -5.31 6.97 5.88
N ALA A 84 -5.43 6.68 7.18
CA ALA A 84 -4.74 7.44 8.22
C ALA A 84 -3.23 7.26 8.12
N MET A 85 -2.74 6.01 8.01
CA MET A 85 -1.32 5.71 7.85
C MET A 85 -0.73 6.31 6.57
N ARG A 86 -1.48 6.29 5.47
CA ARG A 86 -1.08 6.92 4.21
C ARG A 86 -0.90 8.42 4.36
N ARG A 87 -1.80 9.10 5.08
CA ARG A 87 -1.69 10.54 5.36
C ARG A 87 -0.49 10.86 6.24
N GLU A 88 -0.24 10.04 7.26
CA GLU A 88 0.95 10.18 8.11
C GLU A 88 2.24 9.99 7.30
N LEU A 89 2.30 8.98 6.43
CA LEU A 89 3.43 8.76 5.52
C LEU A 89 3.64 9.94 4.57
N ALA A 90 2.55 10.43 3.94
CA ALA A 90 2.63 11.59 3.05
C ALA A 90 3.16 12.83 3.76
N ALA A 91 2.65 13.13 4.95
CA ALA A 91 3.13 14.23 5.76
C ALA A 91 4.61 14.07 6.17
N ALA A 92 5.03 12.85 6.52
CA ALA A 92 6.43 12.57 6.86
C ALA A 92 7.37 12.72 5.65
N ILE A 93 6.91 12.36 4.45
CA ILE A 93 7.64 12.57 3.19
C ILE A 93 7.73 14.06 2.86
N ASP A 94 6.62 14.79 2.98
CA ASP A 94 6.57 16.22 2.72
C ASP A 94 7.47 17.00 3.69
N ASP A 95 7.49 16.64 4.97
CA ASP A 95 8.39 17.23 5.96
C ASP A 95 9.86 16.93 5.64
N ALA A 96 10.15 15.68 5.26
CA ALA A 96 11.51 15.25 4.96
C ALA A 96 12.11 15.89 3.71
N TYR A 97 11.28 16.21 2.74
CA TYR A 97 11.66 16.74 1.44
C TYR A 97 10.97 18.08 1.13
N SER A 98 10.64 18.86 2.17
CA SER A 98 10.03 20.19 2.00
C SER A 98 10.91 21.09 1.12
N ALA A 99 10.25 21.89 0.29
CA ALA A 99 10.97 22.81 -0.56
C ALA A 99 11.59 23.94 0.28
N ASP A 100 12.89 24.12 0.13
CA ASP A 100 13.65 25.21 0.76
C ASP A 100 14.07 26.22 -0.29
N PRO A 101 13.53 27.46 -0.28
CA PRO A 101 13.91 28.49 -1.25
C PRO A 101 15.40 28.83 -1.26
N ALA A 102 16.10 28.63 -0.12
CA ALA A 102 17.54 28.87 -0.03
C ALA A 102 18.36 27.83 -0.83
N GLN A 103 17.78 26.70 -1.16
CA GLN A 103 18.40 25.65 -1.95
C GLN A 103 18.18 25.83 -3.48
N LEU A 104 17.46 26.87 -3.90
CA LEU A 104 17.24 27.13 -5.32
C LEU A 104 18.48 27.72 -5.95
N ASP A 105 19.01 27.04 -6.97
CA ASP A 105 20.03 27.61 -7.85
C ASP A 105 19.36 28.35 -9.02
N GLY A 106 19.49 29.69 -9.01
CA GLY A 106 18.86 30.55 -10.00
C GLY A 106 19.36 30.29 -11.43
N ASN A 107 20.65 29.98 -11.60
CA ASN A 107 21.22 29.72 -12.94
C ASN A 107 20.67 28.41 -13.51
N THR A 108 20.64 27.34 -12.72
CA THR A 108 20.03 26.07 -13.11
C THR A 108 18.54 26.22 -13.38
N LEU A 109 17.83 27.02 -12.58
CA LEU A 109 16.41 27.28 -12.80
C LEU A 109 16.12 28.00 -14.13
N GLU A 110 16.93 28.97 -14.51
CA GLU A 110 16.82 29.65 -15.82
C GLU A 110 17.09 28.69 -16.98
N LEU A 111 18.07 27.79 -16.85
CA LEU A 111 18.33 26.74 -17.85
C LEU A 111 17.13 25.78 -17.97
N LEU A 112 16.54 25.37 -16.85
CA LEU A 112 15.34 24.52 -16.85
C LEU A 112 14.15 25.19 -17.55
N LYS A 113 13.94 26.50 -17.29
CA LYS A 113 12.86 27.28 -17.91
C LYS A 113 13.08 27.52 -19.41
N SER A 114 14.32 27.56 -19.88
CA SER A 114 14.63 27.82 -21.30
C SER A 114 14.11 26.71 -22.22
N GLY A 115 13.90 25.49 -21.71
CA GLY A 115 13.43 24.34 -22.48
C GLY A 115 14.44 23.80 -23.51
N ILE A 116 15.71 24.24 -23.46
CA ILE A 116 16.75 23.82 -24.42
C ILE A 116 17.49 22.56 -24.00
N LEU A 117 17.28 22.08 -22.77
CA LEU A 117 18.02 20.96 -22.20
C LEU A 117 17.63 19.63 -22.85
N THR A 118 18.64 18.82 -23.13
CA THR A 118 18.47 17.40 -23.53
C THR A 118 18.21 16.52 -22.33
N ALA A 119 17.66 15.32 -22.56
CA ALA A 119 17.42 14.34 -21.50
C ALA A 119 18.71 13.97 -20.75
N SER A 120 19.86 13.93 -21.42
CA SER A 120 21.16 13.66 -20.80
C SER A 120 21.57 14.78 -19.83
N GLU A 121 21.28 16.03 -20.17
CA GLU A 121 21.56 17.18 -19.30
C GLU A 121 20.64 17.20 -18.09
N TYR A 122 19.35 16.91 -18.26
CA TYR A 122 18.43 16.70 -17.13
C TYR A 122 18.94 15.64 -16.17
N THR A 123 19.42 14.50 -16.68
CA THR A 123 19.98 13.42 -15.85
C THR A 123 21.22 13.87 -15.08
N LYS A 124 22.14 14.60 -15.73
CA LYS A 124 23.35 15.13 -15.06
C LYS A 124 23.00 16.12 -13.96
N LEU A 125 22.10 17.07 -14.22
CA LEU A 125 21.64 18.03 -13.22
C LEU A 125 20.97 17.33 -12.04
N LEU A 126 20.17 16.29 -12.30
CA LEU A 126 19.52 15.49 -11.28
C LEU A 126 20.54 14.78 -10.37
N GLU A 127 21.55 14.14 -10.95
CA GLU A 127 22.59 13.46 -10.17
C GLU A 127 23.44 14.47 -9.34
N GLN A 128 23.72 15.65 -9.88
CA GLN A 128 24.39 16.73 -9.13
C GLN A 128 23.53 17.20 -7.95
N ALA A 129 22.24 17.41 -8.14
CA ALA A 129 21.33 17.83 -7.08
C ALA A 129 21.18 16.76 -5.99
N LYS A 130 21.12 15.46 -6.38
CA LYS A 130 21.12 14.33 -5.44
C LYS A 130 22.41 14.26 -4.63
N ALA A 131 23.58 14.40 -5.29
CA ALA A 131 24.89 14.37 -4.62
C ALA A 131 25.04 15.52 -3.62
N ALA A 132 24.42 16.67 -3.90
CA ALA A 132 24.38 17.82 -3.01
C ALA A 132 23.28 17.72 -1.91
N ASN A 133 22.50 16.63 -1.86
CA ASN A 133 21.32 16.47 -1.01
C ASN A 133 20.31 17.63 -1.14
N ASN A 134 20.20 18.22 -2.32
CA ASN A 134 19.32 19.33 -2.61
C ASN A 134 17.95 18.84 -3.11
N ALA A 135 17.07 18.45 -2.19
CA ALA A 135 15.75 17.94 -2.51
C ALA A 135 14.88 18.93 -3.30
N THR A 136 15.06 20.23 -3.05
CA THR A 136 14.34 21.29 -3.76
C THR A 136 14.71 21.30 -5.25
N MET A 137 16.00 21.28 -5.56
CA MET A 137 16.45 21.22 -6.96
C MET A 137 16.10 19.89 -7.61
N VAL A 138 16.17 18.77 -6.89
CA VAL A 138 15.72 17.47 -7.40
C VAL A 138 14.26 17.53 -7.84
N ARG A 139 13.36 18.08 -7.01
CA ARG A 139 11.94 18.28 -7.35
C ARG A 139 11.75 19.19 -8.57
N MET A 140 12.49 20.29 -8.63
CA MET A 140 12.41 21.23 -9.75
C MET A 140 12.86 20.59 -11.07
N ILE A 141 14.01 19.93 -11.07
CA ILE A 141 14.52 19.21 -12.25
C ILE A 141 13.53 18.15 -12.72
N GLY A 142 12.97 17.35 -11.80
CA GLY A 142 11.97 16.35 -12.13
C GLY A 142 10.70 16.93 -12.76
N LYS A 143 10.19 18.04 -12.20
CA LYS A 143 9.04 18.75 -12.77
C LYS A 143 9.30 19.19 -14.21
N TYR A 144 10.40 19.88 -14.45
CA TYR A 144 10.73 20.37 -15.80
C TYR A 144 11.03 19.22 -16.77
N ALA A 145 11.64 18.13 -16.30
CA ALA A 145 11.82 16.92 -17.11
C ALA A 145 10.47 16.30 -17.54
N GLY A 146 9.51 16.24 -16.63
CA GLY A 146 8.15 15.76 -16.91
C GLY A 146 7.42 16.66 -17.92
N ASP A 147 7.47 17.97 -17.73
CA ASP A 147 6.89 18.95 -18.67
C ASP A 147 7.52 18.82 -20.06
N ALA A 148 8.84 18.69 -20.15
CA ALA A 148 9.57 18.48 -21.41
C ALA A 148 9.24 17.14 -22.07
N ALA A 149 9.11 16.07 -21.28
CA ALA A 149 8.73 14.74 -21.77
C ALA A 149 7.32 14.74 -22.37
N LYS A 150 6.39 15.47 -21.75
CA LYS A 150 5.02 15.62 -22.24
C LYS A 150 5.01 16.38 -23.57
N ALA A 151 5.62 17.54 -23.64
CA ALA A 151 5.70 18.36 -24.84
C ALA A 151 6.34 17.60 -26.00
N ARG A 152 7.41 16.84 -25.73
CA ARG A 152 8.08 16.03 -26.77
C ARG A 152 7.21 14.83 -27.20
N GLY A 153 6.54 14.17 -26.27
CA GLY A 153 5.63 13.07 -26.56
C GLY A 153 4.45 13.51 -27.44
N GLU A 154 3.93 14.72 -27.23
CA GLU A 154 2.88 15.31 -28.05
C GLU A 154 3.34 15.60 -29.50
N SER A 155 4.61 16.00 -29.69
CA SER A 155 5.17 16.37 -31.00
C SER A 155 5.80 15.21 -31.77
N HIS A 156 6.37 14.20 -31.09
CA HIS A 156 7.14 13.10 -31.71
C HIS A 156 6.57 11.71 -31.43
N GLY A 157 5.49 11.61 -30.63
CA GLY A 157 4.84 10.36 -30.25
C GLY A 157 5.34 9.75 -28.94
N MET A 158 4.51 8.84 -28.41
CA MET A 158 4.71 8.24 -27.06
C MET A 158 6.00 7.41 -26.93
N ASN A 159 6.53 6.88 -28.03
CA ASN A 159 7.71 6.00 -28.06
C ASN A 159 9.02 6.76 -28.38
N ASP A 160 9.01 8.08 -28.39
CA ASP A 160 10.23 8.87 -28.59
C ASP A 160 11.23 8.55 -27.47
N ARG A 161 12.49 8.23 -27.85
CA ARG A 161 13.54 7.81 -26.93
C ARG A 161 13.91 8.89 -25.93
N GLU A 162 13.92 10.14 -26.38
CA GLU A 162 14.25 11.27 -25.50
C GLU A 162 13.11 11.59 -24.54
N ALA A 163 11.85 11.53 -24.98
CA ALA A 163 10.68 11.62 -24.09
C ALA A 163 10.70 10.52 -23.02
N THR A 164 11.12 9.28 -23.40
CA THR A 164 11.27 8.19 -22.44
C THR A 164 12.37 8.45 -21.42
N ALA A 165 13.52 8.97 -21.85
CA ALA A 165 14.63 9.32 -20.95
C ALA A 165 14.27 10.48 -20.01
N LEU A 166 13.51 11.47 -20.48
CA LEU A 166 12.97 12.54 -19.66
C LEU A 166 11.98 12.05 -18.60
N ARG A 167 11.09 11.11 -18.96
CA ARG A 167 10.19 10.45 -17.98
C ARG A 167 10.97 9.67 -16.93
N LEU A 168 12.08 9.03 -17.32
CA LEU A 168 12.96 8.35 -16.37
C LEU A 168 13.60 9.34 -15.39
N ALA A 169 14.02 10.51 -15.86
CA ALA A 169 14.55 11.57 -14.98
C ALA A 169 13.46 12.08 -14.00
N GLU A 170 12.24 12.29 -14.47
CA GLU A 170 11.10 12.64 -13.62
C GLU A 170 10.85 11.55 -12.57
N TYR A 171 10.79 10.28 -12.98
CA TYR A 171 10.60 9.14 -12.08
C TYR A 171 11.71 9.07 -11.01
N ASN A 172 12.98 9.18 -11.42
CA ASN A 172 14.13 9.17 -10.52
C ASN A 172 14.13 10.34 -9.53
N SER A 173 13.62 11.50 -9.93
CA SER A 173 13.40 12.65 -9.05
C SER A 173 12.33 12.33 -8.00
N ARG A 174 11.21 11.76 -8.45
CA ARG A 174 10.07 11.40 -7.59
C ARG A 174 10.46 10.30 -6.60
N SER A 175 11.23 9.30 -7.05
CA SER A 175 11.75 8.23 -6.18
C SER A 175 12.67 8.80 -5.10
N TYR A 176 13.63 9.66 -5.46
CA TYR A 176 14.52 10.31 -4.50
C TYR A 176 13.76 11.09 -3.42
N THR A 177 12.68 11.76 -3.78
CA THR A 177 11.83 12.56 -2.88
C THR A 177 10.66 11.76 -2.26
N GLY A 178 10.70 10.44 -2.32
CA GLY A 178 9.80 9.55 -1.59
C GLY A 178 8.44 9.29 -2.26
N GLY A 179 8.24 9.73 -3.50
CA GLY A 179 6.98 9.50 -4.21
C GLY A 179 6.71 8.05 -4.56
N ASP A 180 7.76 7.25 -4.77
CA ASP A 180 7.68 5.79 -4.96
C ASP A 180 7.20 5.06 -3.70
N ARG A 181 7.50 5.58 -2.51
CA ARG A 181 7.04 5.00 -1.23
C ARG A 181 5.54 5.11 -1.06
N LEU A 182 4.94 6.24 -1.47
CA LEU A 182 3.49 6.37 -1.47
C LEU A 182 2.84 5.38 -2.45
N GLU A 183 3.43 5.22 -3.63
CA GLU A 183 2.96 4.26 -4.61
C GLU A 183 3.10 2.81 -4.12
N ALA A 184 4.24 2.47 -3.50
CA ALA A 184 4.45 1.15 -2.90
C ALA A 184 3.46 0.88 -1.75
N PHE A 185 3.19 1.88 -0.90
CA PHE A 185 2.19 1.79 0.15
C PHE A 185 0.80 1.55 -0.43
N ASP A 186 0.40 2.32 -1.44
CA ASP A 186 -0.89 2.18 -2.12
C ASP A 186 -1.02 0.80 -2.80
N ASN A 187 0.06 0.26 -3.35
CA ASN A 187 0.08 -1.08 -3.92
C ASN A 187 -0.14 -2.17 -2.85
N MET A 188 0.44 -2.03 -1.67
CA MET A 188 0.18 -2.94 -0.55
C MET A 188 -1.28 -2.85 -0.09
N VAL A 189 -1.85 -1.66 0.01
CA VAL A 189 -3.29 -1.47 0.34
C VAL A 189 -4.18 -2.12 -0.73
N ASN A 190 -3.87 -1.92 -2.01
CA ASN A 190 -4.61 -2.53 -3.11
C ASN A 190 -4.53 -4.07 -3.07
N LEU A 191 -3.37 -4.63 -2.71
CA LEU A 191 -3.21 -6.07 -2.52
C LEU A 191 -4.08 -6.56 -1.35
N TYR A 192 -4.10 -5.83 -0.22
CA TYR A 192 -4.98 -6.15 0.89
C TYR A 192 -6.45 -6.21 0.45
N HIS A 193 -6.93 -5.24 -0.34
CA HIS A 193 -8.29 -5.26 -0.88
C HIS A 193 -8.54 -6.47 -1.81
N ARG A 194 -7.53 -6.90 -2.57
CA ARG A 194 -7.65 -8.14 -3.34
C ARG A 194 -7.82 -9.35 -2.42
N CYS A 195 -7.09 -9.42 -1.30
CA CYS A 195 -7.25 -10.46 -0.29
C CYS A 195 -8.66 -10.45 0.34
N THR A 196 -9.27 -9.26 0.56
CA THR A 196 -10.65 -9.19 1.08
C THR A 196 -11.70 -9.72 0.11
N ASN A 197 -11.44 -9.60 -1.18
CA ASN A 197 -12.31 -10.11 -2.25
C ASN A 197 -12.03 -11.58 -2.58
N ASN A 198 -10.78 -12.01 -2.44
CA ASN A 198 -10.35 -13.39 -2.66
C ASN A 198 -9.46 -13.86 -1.50
N PRO A 199 -10.04 -14.45 -0.43
CA PRO A 199 -9.28 -14.87 0.74
C PRO A 199 -8.18 -15.91 0.48
N ALA A 200 -8.19 -16.62 -0.65
CA ALA A 200 -7.10 -17.52 -1.03
C ALA A 200 -5.78 -16.77 -1.26
N MET A 201 -5.83 -15.49 -1.63
CA MET A 201 -4.64 -14.66 -1.81
C MET A 201 -3.91 -14.33 -0.50
N ILE A 202 -4.54 -14.52 0.65
CA ILE A 202 -3.90 -14.29 1.95
C ILE A 202 -2.63 -15.15 2.11
N ASP A 203 -2.66 -16.37 1.59
CA ASP A 203 -1.54 -17.32 1.70
C ASP A 203 -0.31 -16.87 0.89
N HIS A 204 -0.51 -15.95 -0.07
CA HIS A 204 0.55 -15.39 -0.92
C HIS A 204 0.95 -13.95 -0.51
N TRP A 205 0.41 -13.43 0.58
CA TRP A 205 0.68 -12.04 1.00
C TRP A 205 2.18 -11.75 1.12
N ASP A 206 2.92 -12.61 1.81
CA ASP A 206 4.35 -12.44 2.03
C ASP A 206 5.16 -12.50 0.73
N GLU A 207 4.76 -13.33 -0.22
CA GLU A 207 5.42 -13.43 -1.54
C GLU A 207 5.37 -12.10 -2.30
N PHE A 208 4.28 -11.36 -2.16
CA PHE A 208 4.08 -10.08 -2.87
C PHE A 208 4.60 -8.86 -2.11
N THR A 209 4.77 -8.95 -0.78
CA THR A 209 5.07 -7.77 0.05
C THR A 209 6.46 -7.79 0.68
N ALA A 210 7.14 -8.93 0.78
CA ALA A 210 8.42 -9.07 1.47
C ALA A 210 9.47 -8.08 0.96
N GLU A 211 9.68 -8.01 -0.36
CA GLU A 211 10.65 -7.09 -0.97
C GLU A 211 10.27 -5.62 -0.70
N THR A 212 8.98 -5.28 -0.78
CA THR A 212 8.49 -3.93 -0.50
C THR A 212 8.75 -3.55 0.97
N VAL A 213 8.46 -4.46 1.91
CA VAL A 213 8.65 -4.23 3.36
C VAL A 213 10.13 -4.08 3.72
N GLU A 214 11.03 -4.80 3.05
CA GLU A 214 12.48 -4.70 3.27
C GLU A 214 13.08 -3.42 2.72
N ASN A 215 12.65 -2.99 1.54
CA ASN A 215 13.28 -1.93 0.75
C ASN A 215 12.51 -0.59 0.76
N PHE A 216 11.48 -0.47 1.59
CA PHE A 216 10.57 0.69 1.65
C PHE A 216 11.24 2.04 1.96
#